data_60660f0b3f3b3201f83aa93ee1a1f78d
#
_entry.id   60660f0b3f3b3201f83aa93ee1a1f78d
#
_cell.length_a   1.000
_cell.length_b   1.000
_cell.length_c   1.000
_cell.angle_alpha   90.00
_cell.angle_beta   90.00
_cell.angle_gamma   90.00
#
_symmetry.space_group_name_H-M   'P 1'
#
loop_
_entity.id
_entity.type
_entity.pdbx_description
1 polymer ?
#
loop_
_entity_poly.entity_id
_entity_poly.type
_entity_poly.pdbx_seq_one_letter_code
_entity_poly.pdbx_strand_id
1 'polypeptide(L)'
;MSGIIKPRDARELQQAVEWALGEGVTLDVRGTSSKISLGRPMRCDEVLDLSDLSGVVDYAPEELVITLRAGTPLRDVEALLAQRNQMLAFEPPDLGPLLGREAGDGTLVGTLSGNFAGPRRLSAGAARDHLLGFSGVNGRGEAFKSGGRVMKNVTGYDLSKVIAGSWGTLAVLDEVSVKTLPAPDQTRTLLLLGLDDASAVKAMCAAMGSPHDVSGAAHVPGRTALRIEGVAPSVEARLKGLRELLAASGAAMEELGTLESRTFWREVRDVAPLKVAKDAIVWRISCPPTEGPAIVARIKRQRPAAEHFYDWSGGLVWLALPASADADHVVVRGAIGMTGGHATLVRAPESVRVAVPVFHPQSPALSALAARVKESFDPKGLFNPGRMS
;
A
#
# COMPACT_ATOMS: atom_id res chain seq x y z
N MET A 1 -23.93 6.19 -22.03
CA MET A 1 -22.88 5.17 -21.88
C MET A 1 -21.58 5.93 -21.87
N SER A 2 -20.78 5.83 -20.79
CA SER A 2 -19.45 6.43 -20.76
C SER A 2 -18.58 5.74 -21.81
N GLY A 3 -17.89 6.51 -22.64
CA GLY A 3 -16.89 6.01 -23.57
C GLY A 3 -15.64 5.52 -22.83
N ILE A 4 -14.83 4.71 -23.49
CA ILE A 4 -13.53 4.28 -22.98
C ILE A 4 -12.45 4.82 -23.92
N ILE A 5 -11.57 5.63 -23.39
CA ILE A 5 -10.40 6.18 -24.08
C ILE A 5 -9.20 5.35 -23.67
N LYS A 6 -8.48 4.77 -24.65
CA LYS A 6 -7.31 3.91 -24.44
C LYS A 6 -6.10 4.48 -25.19
N PRO A 7 -5.30 5.35 -24.58
CA PRO A 7 -4.08 5.84 -25.18
C PRO A 7 -3.03 4.72 -25.25
N ARG A 8 -2.27 4.68 -26.36
CA ARG A 8 -1.20 3.71 -26.60
C ARG A 8 0.19 4.28 -26.38
N ASP A 9 0.29 5.60 -26.30
CA ASP A 9 1.53 6.33 -26.02
C ASP A 9 1.28 7.64 -25.26
N ALA A 10 2.35 8.32 -24.85
CA ALA A 10 2.29 9.57 -24.10
C ALA A 10 1.61 10.72 -24.89
N ARG A 11 1.71 10.72 -26.21
CA ARG A 11 1.08 11.73 -27.07
C ARG A 11 -0.44 11.54 -27.11
N GLU A 12 -0.90 10.30 -27.32
CA GLU A 12 -2.33 9.99 -27.29
C GLU A 12 -2.92 10.26 -25.90
N LEU A 13 -2.15 9.99 -24.83
CA LEU A 13 -2.54 10.34 -23.46
C LEU A 13 -2.73 11.85 -23.29
N GLN A 14 -1.76 12.64 -23.74
CA GLN A 14 -1.86 14.10 -23.67
C GLN A 14 -3.06 14.62 -24.46
N GLN A 15 -3.27 14.15 -25.69
CA GLN A 15 -4.42 14.51 -26.52
C GLN A 15 -5.76 14.15 -25.86
N ALA A 16 -5.84 13.01 -25.18
CA ALA A 16 -7.05 12.62 -24.43
C ALA A 16 -7.34 13.57 -23.27
N VAL A 17 -6.31 14.01 -22.54
CA VAL A 17 -6.47 14.97 -21.45
C VAL A 17 -6.82 16.37 -21.98
N GLU A 18 -6.17 16.83 -23.05
CA GLU A 18 -6.49 18.10 -23.71
C GLU A 18 -7.93 18.14 -24.23
N TRP A 19 -8.38 17.05 -24.84
CA TRP A 19 -9.76 16.90 -25.27
C TRP A 19 -10.73 16.98 -24.07
N ALA A 20 -10.49 16.21 -23.00
CA ALA A 20 -11.33 16.22 -21.81
C ALA A 20 -11.36 17.60 -21.15
N LEU A 21 -10.24 18.33 -21.15
CA LEU A 21 -10.16 19.70 -20.66
C LEU A 21 -10.99 20.66 -21.51
N GLY A 22 -10.94 20.52 -22.84
CA GLY A 22 -11.69 21.35 -23.79
C GLY A 22 -13.20 21.14 -23.70
N GLU A 23 -13.64 19.90 -23.54
CA GLU A 23 -15.06 19.53 -23.43
C GLU A 23 -15.60 19.64 -22.00
N GLY A 24 -14.74 19.86 -20.99
CA GLY A 24 -15.14 19.89 -19.58
C GLY A 24 -15.57 18.52 -19.04
N VAL A 25 -15.00 17.43 -19.57
CA VAL A 25 -15.33 16.03 -19.28
C VAL A 25 -14.43 15.49 -18.17
N THR A 26 -15.01 14.86 -17.17
CA THR A 26 -14.28 14.23 -16.08
C THR A 26 -13.82 12.80 -16.43
N LEU A 27 -12.63 12.41 -15.97
CA LEU A 27 -11.99 11.15 -16.32
C LEU A 27 -11.84 10.23 -15.10
N ASP A 28 -12.36 9.01 -15.21
CA ASP A 28 -12.01 7.91 -14.31
C ASP A 28 -10.72 7.25 -14.81
N VAL A 29 -9.59 7.61 -14.20
CA VAL A 29 -8.26 7.12 -14.58
C VAL A 29 -8.05 5.72 -14.03
N ARG A 30 -7.84 4.77 -14.90
CA ARG A 30 -7.69 3.35 -14.57
C ARG A 30 -6.46 2.73 -15.23
N GLY A 31 -5.83 1.77 -14.53
CA GLY A 31 -5.05 0.71 -15.17
C GLY A 31 -5.96 -0.51 -15.40
N THR A 32 -5.62 -1.64 -14.81
CA THR A 32 -6.42 -2.89 -14.87
C THR A 32 -7.70 -2.88 -14.02
N SER A 33 -8.07 -1.79 -13.41
CA SER A 33 -9.26 -1.64 -12.53
C SER A 33 -9.28 -2.55 -11.28
N SER A 34 -8.15 -3.18 -10.92
CA SER A 34 -8.06 -4.08 -9.76
C SER A 34 -8.41 -3.42 -8.42
N LYS A 35 -8.29 -2.09 -8.34
CA LYS A 35 -8.51 -1.27 -7.13
C LYS A 35 -9.69 -0.30 -7.26
N ILE A 36 -10.61 -0.53 -8.20
CA ILE A 36 -11.74 0.38 -8.45
C ILE A 36 -12.68 0.52 -7.24
N SER A 37 -12.79 -0.53 -6.42
CA SER A 37 -13.59 -0.52 -5.20
C SER A 37 -12.90 0.13 -3.99
N LEU A 38 -11.65 0.61 -4.13
CA LEU A 38 -10.97 1.41 -3.11
C LEU A 38 -11.30 2.90 -3.28
N GLY A 39 -11.27 3.63 -2.17
CA GLY A 39 -11.63 5.05 -2.17
C GLY A 39 -13.14 5.29 -2.23
N ARG A 40 -13.55 6.55 -2.34
CA ARG A 40 -14.97 6.88 -2.54
C ARG A 40 -15.43 6.48 -3.93
N PRO A 41 -16.68 6.04 -4.10
CA PRO A 41 -17.28 5.88 -5.41
C PRO A 41 -17.28 7.21 -6.16
N MET A 42 -16.94 7.17 -7.43
CA MET A 42 -16.88 8.33 -8.30
C MET A 42 -17.95 8.23 -9.39
N ARG A 43 -18.39 9.39 -9.87
CA ARG A 43 -19.14 9.53 -11.12
C ARG A 43 -18.29 10.36 -12.05
N CYS A 44 -17.81 9.74 -13.10
CA CYS A 44 -17.03 10.39 -14.16
C CYS A 44 -17.75 10.22 -15.48
N ASP A 45 -17.53 11.15 -16.39
CA ASP A 45 -18.17 11.15 -17.69
C ASP A 45 -17.57 10.05 -18.59
N GLU A 46 -16.22 9.92 -18.57
CA GLU A 46 -15.48 8.98 -19.41
C GLU A 46 -14.47 8.15 -18.59
N VAL A 47 -14.06 7.02 -19.15
CA VAL A 47 -13.01 6.17 -18.60
C VAL A 47 -11.74 6.37 -19.40
N LEU A 48 -10.64 6.74 -18.71
CA LEU A 48 -9.29 6.76 -19.28
C LEU A 48 -8.55 5.49 -18.83
N ASP A 49 -8.51 4.50 -19.71
CA ASP A 49 -7.92 3.18 -19.47
C ASP A 49 -6.48 3.14 -19.98
N LEU A 50 -5.53 3.06 -19.04
CA LEU A 50 -4.10 3.05 -19.30
C LEU A 50 -3.51 1.65 -19.53
N SER A 51 -4.34 0.62 -19.61
CA SER A 51 -3.86 -0.77 -19.71
C SER A 51 -3.02 -1.03 -20.97
N ASP A 52 -3.25 -0.28 -22.05
CA ASP A 52 -2.49 -0.39 -23.31
C ASP A 52 -1.13 0.32 -23.23
N LEU A 53 -0.93 1.24 -22.26
CA LEU A 53 0.37 1.81 -21.91
C LEU A 53 1.18 0.83 -21.05
N SER A 54 1.62 -0.28 -21.60
CA SER A 54 2.27 -1.37 -20.90
C SER A 54 3.68 -1.64 -21.42
N GLY A 55 4.51 -2.21 -20.57
CA GLY A 55 5.86 -2.70 -20.91
C GLY A 55 6.97 -1.98 -20.15
N VAL A 56 8.15 -2.57 -20.23
CA VAL A 56 9.40 -2.04 -19.68
C VAL A 56 9.98 -1.05 -20.69
N VAL A 57 10.23 0.17 -20.23
CA VAL A 57 10.89 1.22 -21.04
C VAL A 57 12.40 1.04 -20.96
N ASP A 58 12.89 0.78 -19.73
CA ASP A 58 14.30 0.55 -19.49
C ASP A 58 14.52 -0.19 -18.17
N TYR A 59 15.54 -1.05 -18.14
CA TYR A 59 15.93 -1.76 -16.93
C TYR A 59 17.45 -1.84 -16.84
N ALA A 60 18.00 -1.20 -15.81
CA ALA A 60 19.41 -1.23 -15.48
C ALA A 60 19.64 -2.00 -14.16
N PRO A 61 19.79 -3.33 -14.20
CA PRO A 61 19.95 -4.14 -13.00
C PRO A 61 21.12 -3.71 -12.11
N GLU A 62 22.22 -3.29 -12.71
CA GLU A 62 23.44 -2.85 -12.00
C GLU A 62 23.22 -1.54 -11.25
N GLU A 63 22.32 -0.69 -11.74
CA GLU A 63 21.92 0.58 -11.12
C GLU A 63 20.74 0.42 -10.15
N LEU A 64 20.14 -0.78 -10.09
CA LEU A 64 18.96 -1.08 -9.28
C LEU A 64 17.77 -0.18 -9.61
N VAL A 65 17.55 0.09 -10.89
CA VAL A 65 16.48 0.96 -11.38
C VAL A 65 15.75 0.31 -12.55
N ILE A 66 14.42 0.37 -12.51
CA ILE A 66 13.56 -0.02 -13.61
C ILE A 66 12.59 1.11 -13.97
N THR A 67 12.41 1.38 -15.27
CA THR A 67 11.43 2.34 -15.79
C THR A 67 10.35 1.59 -16.57
N LEU A 68 9.10 1.86 -16.25
CA LEU A 68 7.94 1.13 -16.70
C LEU A 68 6.84 2.07 -17.16
N ARG A 69 6.03 1.63 -18.12
CA ARG A 69 4.79 2.28 -18.50
C ARG A 69 3.68 2.02 -17.48
N ALA A 70 2.72 2.94 -17.39
CA ALA A 70 1.72 2.99 -16.32
C ALA A 70 0.81 1.76 -16.23
N GLY A 71 0.47 1.15 -17.36
CA GLY A 71 -0.39 -0.04 -17.45
C GLY A 71 0.33 -1.37 -17.20
N THR A 72 1.64 -1.37 -16.92
CA THR A 72 2.42 -2.60 -16.76
C THR A 72 1.91 -3.42 -15.56
N PRO A 73 1.52 -4.69 -15.77
CA PRO A 73 1.08 -5.57 -14.70
C PRO A 73 2.19 -5.78 -13.66
N LEU A 74 1.84 -5.70 -12.38
CA LEU A 74 2.79 -5.88 -11.28
C LEU A 74 3.47 -7.25 -11.32
N ARG A 75 2.71 -8.30 -11.64
CA ARG A 75 3.24 -9.67 -11.77
C ARG A 75 4.36 -9.79 -12.80
N ASP A 76 4.26 -9.06 -13.91
CA ASP A 76 5.28 -9.09 -14.97
C ASP A 76 6.55 -8.39 -14.52
N VAL A 77 6.42 -7.31 -13.74
CA VAL A 77 7.54 -6.61 -13.11
C VAL A 77 8.23 -7.52 -12.09
N GLU A 78 7.47 -8.15 -11.19
CA GLU A 78 8.04 -9.07 -10.19
C GLU A 78 8.74 -10.27 -10.85
N ALA A 79 8.14 -10.83 -11.90
CA ALA A 79 8.75 -11.94 -12.65
C ALA A 79 10.06 -11.55 -13.34
N LEU A 80 10.12 -10.35 -13.93
CA LEU A 80 11.34 -9.82 -14.56
C LEU A 80 12.45 -9.58 -13.52
N LEU A 81 12.12 -8.95 -12.39
CA LEU A 81 13.07 -8.68 -11.32
C LEU A 81 13.62 -9.98 -10.70
N ALA A 82 12.77 -10.98 -10.52
CA ALA A 82 13.17 -12.29 -9.99
C ALA A 82 14.23 -12.98 -10.87
N GLN A 83 14.20 -12.81 -12.20
CA GLN A 83 15.22 -13.34 -13.12
C GLN A 83 16.62 -12.73 -12.89
N ARG A 84 16.69 -11.60 -12.22
CA ARG A 84 17.92 -10.88 -11.86
C ARG A 84 18.19 -10.87 -10.36
N ASN A 85 17.54 -11.74 -9.58
CA ASN A 85 17.61 -11.78 -8.12
C ASN A 85 17.35 -10.41 -7.48
N GLN A 86 16.39 -9.67 -8.04
CA GLN A 86 15.96 -8.38 -7.52
C GLN A 86 14.50 -8.41 -7.11
N MET A 87 14.09 -7.40 -6.35
CA MET A 87 12.72 -7.27 -5.85
C MET A 87 12.31 -5.81 -5.70
N LEU A 88 10.99 -5.58 -5.64
CA LEU A 88 10.38 -4.35 -5.13
C LEU A 88 10.34 -4.45 -3.60
N ALA A 89 11.30 -3.81 -2.94
CA ALA A 89 11.50 -4.02 -1.49
C ALA A 89 10.37 -3.47 -0.62
N PHE A 90 9.56 -2.54 -1.09
CA PHE A 90 8.37 -2.08 -0.38
C PHE A 90 7.21 -3.09 -0.37
N GLU A 91 7.38 -4.26 -1.02
CA GLU A 91 6.42 -5.37 -1.07
C GLU A 91 5.00 -4.91 -1.48
N PRO A 92 4.77 -4.58 -2.75
CA PRO A 92 3.46 -4.17 -3.22
C PRO A 92 2.40 -5.24 -2.92
N PRO A 93 1.34 -4.93 -2.14
CA PRO A 93 0.32 -5.92 -1.83
C PRO A 93 -0.61 -6.18 -3.01
N ASP A 94 -1.00 -7.44 -3.18
CA ASP A 94 -2.11 -7.81 -4.04
C ASP A 94 -3.43 -7.80 -3.25
N LEU A 95 -4.16 -6.72 -3.37
CA LEU A 95 -5.45 -6.56 -2.71
C LEU A 95 -6.63 -7.12 -3.52
N GLY A 96 -6.37 -7.70 -4.71
CA GLY A 96 -7.41 -8.27 -5.58
C GLY A 96 -8.32 -9.24 -4.83
N PRO A 97 -7.81 -10.30 -4.21
CA PRO A 97 -8.63 -11.27 -3.47
C PRO A 97 -9.44 -10.64 -2.33
N LEU A 98 -8.84 -9.71 -1.57
CA LEU A 98 -9.56 -8.98 -0.52
C LEU A 98 -10.74 -8.18 -1.08
N LEU A 99 -10.61 -7.64 -2.28
CA LEU A 99 -11.60 -6.81 -2.96
C LEU A 99 -12.57 -7.59 -3.86
N GLY A 100 -12.50 -8.93 -3.84
CA GLY A 100 -13.33 -9.81 -4.67
C GLY A 100 -12.94 -9.82 -6.15
N ARG A 101 -11.68 -9.55 -6.45
CA ARG A 101 -11.05 -9.61 -7.78
C ARG A 101 -10.08 -10.77 -7.87
N GLU A 102 -9.66 -11.09 -9.08
CA GLU A 102 -8.60 -12.09 -9.29
C GLU A 102 -7.25 -11.60 -8.76
N ALA A 103 -6.42 -12.55 -8.34
CA ALA A 103 -5.06 -12.27 -7.92
C ALA A 103 -4.18 -11.88 -9.13
N GLY A 104 -3.22 -10.99 -8.91
CA GLY A 104 -2.23 -10.61 -9.92
C GLY A 104 -2.69 -9.57 -10.94
N ASP A 105 -3.91 -9.04 -10.83
CA ASP A 105 -4.45 -8.06 -11.79
C ASP A 105 -3.94 -6.63 -11.59
N GLY A 106 -3.16 -6.37 -10.55
CA GLY A 106 -2.70 -5.03 -10.23
C GLY A 106 -1.61 -4.50 -11.16
N THR A 107 -1.54 -3.17 -11.33
CA THR A 107 -0.39 -2.49 -11.95
C THR A 107 0.52 -1.92 -10.86
N LEU A 108 1.83 -1.76 -11.19
CA LEU A 108 2.77 -1.09 -10.29
C LEU A 108 2.35 0.35 -10.00
N VAL A 109 1.97 1.12 -11.03
CA VAL A 109 1.53 2.52 -10.87
C VAL A 109 0.27 2.63 -10.02
N GLY A 110 -0.68 1.69 -10.14
CA GLY A 110 -1.85 1.65 -9.26
C GLY A 110 -1.48 1.41 -7.79
N THR A 111 -0.39 0.68 -7.50
CA THR A 111 0.13 0.50 -6.14
C THR A 111 0.85 1.75 -5.63
N LEU A 112 1.65 2.41 -6.47
CA LEU A 112 2.30 3.70 -6.17
C LEU A 112 1.26 4.81 -5.92
N SER A 113 0.22 4.88 -6.75
CA SER A 113 -0.87 5.86 -6.63
C SER A 113 -1.60 5.75 -5.29
N GLY A 114 -1.75 4.54 -4.73
CA GLY A 114 -2.31 4.33 -3.39
C GLY A 114 -1.25 4.36 -2.28
N ASN A 115 0.03 4.46 -2.60
CA ASN A 115 1.17 4.35 -1.68
C ASN A 115 1.10 3.09 -0.80
N PHE A 116 0.73 1.96 -1.41
CA PHE A 116 0.62 0.69 -0.71
C PHE A 116 1.98 0.03 -0.52
N ALA A 117 2.21 -0.50 0.67
CA ALA A 117 3.43 -1.22 1.02
C ALA A 117 3.08 -2.38 1.96
N GLY A 118 3.83 -3.46 1.85
CA GLY A 118 3.72 -4.65 2.67
C GLY A 118 4.60 -4.64 3.92
N PRO A 119 4.85 -5.82 4.51
CA PRO A 119 5.50 -5.97 5.81
C PRO A 119 6.91 -5.36 5.91
N ARG A 120 7.69 -5.34 4.81
CA ARG A 120 9.06 -4.79 4.82
C ARG A 120 9.10 -3.26 4.89
N ARG A 121 7.95 -2.58 4.91
CA ARG A 121 7.91 -1.11 5.03
C ARG A 121 8.74 -0.58 6.20
N LEU A 122 8.81 -1.32 7.32
CA LEU A 122 9.57 -0.90 8.50
C LEU A 122 11.08 -0.77 8.26
N SER A 123 11.63 -1.61 7.37
CA SER A 123 13.05 -1.65 7.04
C SER A 123 13.39 -1.02 5.69
N ALA A 124 12.51 -1.17 4.69
CA ALA A 124 12.77 -0.72 3.32
C ALA A 124 12.09 0.60 2.95
N GLY A 125 11.14 1.07 3.75
CA GLY A 125 10.34 2.26 3.43
C GLY A 125 9.05 1.95 2.66
N ALA A 126 8.28 2.99 2.37
CA ALA A 126 7.01 2.92 1.66
C ALA A 126 7.20 2.92 0.14
N ALA A 127 6.15 2.63 -0.63
CA ALA A 127 6.16 2.70 -2.08
C ALA A 127 6.68 4.06 -2.61
N ARG A 128 6.28 5.17 -1.99
CA ARG A 128 6.74 6.51 -2.32
C ARG A 128 8.26 6.71 -2.17
N ASP A 129 8.91 5.91 -1.32
CA ASP A 129 10.34 6.03 -1.06
C ASP A 129 11.17 5.31 -2.13
N HIS A 130 10.51 4.51 -2.96
CA HIS A 130 11.08 3.81 -4.10
C HIS A 130 10.74 4.47 -5.45
N LEU A 131 9.80 5.41 -5.50
CA LEU A 131 9.49 6.18 -6.71
C LEU A 131 10.56 7.25 -6.91
N LEU A 132 11.46 7.04 -7.87
CA LEU A 132 12.58 7.93 -8.19
C LEU A 132 12.17 9.05 -9.13
N GLY A 133 11.27 8.78 -10.07
CA GLY A 133 10.80 9.74 -11.05
C GLY A 133 9.59 9.22 -11.80
N PHE A 134 8.96 10.13 -12.52
CA PHE A 134 7.80 9.84 -13.37
C PHE A 134 7.67 10.87 -14.48
N SER A 135 6.93 10.50 -15.52
CA SER A 135 6.33 11.40 -16.49
C SER A 135 4.82 11.24 -16.52
N GLY A 136 4.12 12.22 -17.02
CA GLY A 136 2.66 12.23 -17.10
C GLY A 136 2.08 13.55 -17.57
N VAL A 137 0.76 13.68 -17.49
CA VAL A 137 -0.01 14.84 -17.89
C VAL A 137 -0.79 15.39 -16.71
N ASN A 138 -0.70 16.70 -16.45
CA ASN A 138 -1.47 17.38 -15.42
C ASN A 138 -2.88 17.78 -15.93
N GLY A 139 -3.74 18.29 -15.04
CA GLY A 139 -5.10 18.72 -15.39
C GLY A 139 -5.19 20.01 -16.23
N ARG A 140 -4.05 20.57 -16.67
CA ARG A 140 -3.99 21.66 -17.68
C ARG A 140 -3.68 21.12 -19.08
N GLY A 141 -3.54 19.81 -19.26
CA GLY A 141 -3.11 19.20 -20.52
C GLY A 141 -1.61 19.28 -20.77
N GLU A 142 -0.82 19.72 -19.78
CA GLU A 142 0.62 19.88 -19.90
C GLU A 142 1.33 18.57 -19.57
N ALA A 143 2.17 18.09 -20.50
CA ALA A 143 3.09 17.01 -20.21
C ALA A 143 4.22 17.49 -19.30
N PHE A 144 4.54 16.76 -18.27
CA PHE A 144 5.59 17.10 -17.32
C PHE A 144 6.31 15.85 -16.81
N LYS A 145 7.49 16.05 -16.27
CA LYS A 145 8.27 15.01 -15.61
C LYS A 145 8.89 15.54 -14.34
N SER A 146 9.10 14.68 -13.37
CA SER A 146 9.80 15.02 -12.13
C SER A 146 10.66 13.84 -11.67
N GLY A 147 11.81 14.17 -11.05
CA GLY A 147 12.80 13.17 -10.70
C GLY A 147 13.51 12.60 -11.93
N GLY A 148 14.00 11.38 -11.81
CA GLY A 148 14.75 10.69 -12.85
C GLY A 148 15.12 9.29 -12.43
N ARG A 149 16.27 8.80 -12.90
CA ARG A 149 16.79 7.45 -12.61
C ARG A 149 17.81 7.43 -11.47
N VAL A 150 18.11 8.59 -10.88
CA VAL A 150 19.11 8.72 -9.82
C VAL A 150 18.48 8.73 -8.44
N MET A 151 19.14 8.07 -7.49
CA MET A 151 18.63 7.93 -6.12
C MET A 151 18.63 9.24 -5.31
N LYS A 152 19.37 10.27 -5.77
CA LYS A 152 19.45 11.57 -5.10
C LYS A 152 19.07 12.66 -6.09
N ASN A 153 17.84 13.16 -5.97
CA ASN A 153 17.45 14.41 -6.64
C ASN A 153 17.98 15.59 -5.78
N VAL A 154 18.81 16.43 -6.38
CA VAL A 154 19.41 17.59 -5.67
C VAL A 154 18.85 18.93 -6.17
N THR A 155 17.93 18.89 -7.13
CA THR A 155 17.34 20.10 -7.73
C THR A 155 15.82 20.00 -7.78
N GLY A 156 15.13 21.05 -7.33
CA GLY A 156 13.68 21.16 -7.39
C GLY A 156 12.93 20.41 -6.27
N TYR A 157 11.60 20.43 -6.37
CA TYR A 157 10.72 19.74 -5.46
C TYR A 157 10.64 18.25 -5.78
N ASP A 158 10.58 17.41 -4.75
CA ASP A 158 10.34 15.97 -4.90
C ASP A 158 8.84 15.70 -5.10
N LEU A 159 8.39 15.90 -6.34
CA LEU A 159 6.99 15.67 -6.71
C LEU A 159 6.61 14.18 -6.67
N SER A 160 7.59 13.26 -6.71
CA SER A 160 7.33 11.83 -6.55
C SER A 160 6.65 11.53 -5.21
N LYS A 161 7.03 12.26 -4.14
CA LYS A 161 6.41 12.14 -2.81
C LYS A 161 4.97 12.67 -2.74
N VAL A 162 4.61 13.59 -3.63
CA VAL A 162 3.25 14.15 -3.72
C VAL A 162 2.35 13.26 -4.57
N ILE A 163 2.88 12.75 -5.68
CA ILE A 163 2.13 11.88 -6.60
C ILE A 163 1.86 10.51 -5.98
N ALA A 164 2.82 9.92 -5.26
CA ALA A 164 2.59 8.68 -4.52
C ALA A 164 1.56 8.89 -3.41
N GLY A 165 0.44 8.19 -3.49
CA GLY A 165 -0.69 8.34 -2.57
C GLY A 165 -1.74 9.36 -3.01
N SER A 166 -1.63 9.94 -4.20
CA SER A 166 -2.62 10.88 -4.77
C SER A 166 -3.87 10.20 -5.36
N TRP A 167 -3.90 8.90 -5.46
CA TRP A 167 -5.01 8.12 -6.03
C TRP A 167 -5.38 8.49 -7.46
N GLY A 168 -4.42 9.00 -8.24
CA GLY A 168 -4.65 9.47 -9.59
C GLY A 168 -5.50 10.74 -9.67
N THR A 169 -5.55 11.53 -8.60
CA THR A 169 -6.34 12.78 -8.57
C THR A 169 -5.54 14.01 -8.99
N LEU A 170 -4.22 13.94 -9.06
CA LEU A 170 -3.35 15.08 -9.37
C LEU A 170 -2.86 15.09 -10.81
N ALA A 171 -2.53 13.93 -11.34
CA ALA A 171 -2.02 13.77 -12.69
C ALA A 171 -2.28 12.35 -13.19
N VAL A 172 -2.22 12.18 -14.51
CA VAL A 172 -2.20 10.85 -15.15
C VAL A 172 -0.77 10.55 -15.54
N LEU A 173 -0.23 9.44 -15.01
CA LEU A 173 1.14 9.03 -15.30
C LEU A 173 1.19 8.14 -16.53
N ASP A 174 2.22 8.31 -17.36
CA ASP A 174 2.55 7.44 -18.49
C ASP A 174 3.72 6.52 -18.17
N GLU A 175 4.75 7.02 -17.47
CA GLU A 175 5.93 6.24 -17.07
C GLU A 175 6.33 6.51 -15.61
N VAL A 176 6.94 5.51 -14.98
CA VAL A 176 7.53 5.61 -13.64
C VAL A 176 8.90 4.95 -13.61
N SER A 177 9.85 5.57 -12.92
CA SER A 177 11.16 4.98 -12.59
C SER A 177 11.16 4.60 -11.11
N VAL A 178 11.48 3.35 -10.83
CA VAL A 178 11.38 2.78 -9.48
C VAL A 178 12.69 2.11 -9.09
N LYS A 179 13.10 2.36 -7.84
CA LYS A 179 14.23 1.68 -7.22
C LYS A 179 13.88 0.21 -6.94
N THR A 180 14.80 -0.69 -7.33
CA THR A 180 14.79 -2.09 -6.94
C THR A 180 15.85 -2.37 -5.87
N LEU A 181 15.82 -3.53 -5.23
CA LEU A 181 16.87 -4.01 -4.35
C LEU A 181 17.20 -5.47 -4.67
N PRO A 182 18.41 -5.94 -4.34
CA PRO A 182 18.73 -7.36 -4.40
C PRO A 182 17.76 -8.16 -3.52
N ALA A 183 17.29 -9.29 -4.03
CA ALA A 183 16.51 -10.22 -3.22
C ALA A 183 17.43 -10.93 -2.21
N PRO A 184 16.99 -11.18 -0.97
CA PRO A 184 17.80 -11.87 0.02
C PRO A 184 17.97 -13.35 -0.36
N ASP A 185 19.18 -13.89 -0.10
CA ASP A 185 19.50 -15.31 -0.33
C ASP A 185 18.59 -16.19 0.53
N GLN A 186 18.48 -15.85 1.81
CA GLN A 186 17.63 -16.52 2.77
C GLN A 186 16.61 -15.57 3.39
N THR A 187 15.43 -16.10 3.61
CA THR A 187 14.35 -15.49 4.40
C THR A 187 13.93 -16.49 5.46
N ARG A 188 14.15 -16.19 6.73
CA ARG A 188 13.77 -17.06 7.85
C ARG A 188 12.82 -16.31 8.76
N THR A 189 11.94 -17.04 9.44
CA THR A 189 10.98 -16.42 10.36
C THR A 189 11.02 -17.14 11.70
N LEU A 190 11.25 -16.36 12.77
CA LEU A 190 11.02 -16.82 14.14
C LEU A 190 9.57 -16.59 14.48
N LEU A 191 8.86 -17.66 14.89
CA LEU A 191 7.50 -17.62 15.41
C LEU A 191 7.53 -17.71 16.93
N LEU A 192 6.74 -16.85 17.60
CA LEU A 192 6.38 -16.99 19.00
C LEU A 192 4.89 -17.37 19.06
N LEU A 193 4.58 -18.46 19.75
CA LEU A 193 3.24 -19.03 19.77
C LEU A 193 2.48 -18.63 21.03
N GLY A 194 1.18 -18.38 20.89
CA GLY A 194 0.23 -18.21 21.99
C GLY A 194 0.31 -16.89 22.74
N LEU A 195 1.03 -15.89 22.24
CA LEU A 195 1.02 -14.54 22.82
C LEU A 195 -0.32 -13.86 22.58
N ASP A 196 -0.79 -13.10 23.57
CA ASP A 196 -1.87 -12.14 23.39
C ASP A 196 -1.39 -10.89 22.60
N ASP A 197 -2.32 -10.05 22.15
CA ASP A 197 -2.04 -8.85 21.35
C ASP A 197 -0.99 -7.93 22.01
N ALA A 198 -1.10 -7.66 23.30
CA ALA A 198 -0.22 -6.73 24.01
C ALA A 198 1.19 -7.31 24.14
N SER A 199 1.30 -8.58 24.53
CA SER A 199 2.56 -9.31 24.65
C SER A 199 3.24 -9.47 23.28
N ALA A 200 2.46 -9.74 22.23
CA ALA A 200 2.93 -9.85 20.86
C ALA A 200 3.53 -8.54 20.36
N VAL A 201 2.82 -7.42 20.51
CA VAL A 201 3.34 -6.10 20.10
C VAL A 201 4.57 -5.71 20.90
N LYS A 202 4.60 -6.00 22.22
CA LYS A 202 5.79 -5.77 23.05
C LYS A 202 7.01 -6.56 22.53
N ALA A 203 6.81 -7.85 22.19
CA ALA A 203 7.87 -8.70 21.64
C ALA A 203 8.35 -8.20 20.26
N MET A 204 7.41 -7.82 19.38
CA MET A 204 7.74 -7.24 18.07
C MET A 204 8.52 -5.93 18.20
N CYS A 205 8.09 -5.01 19.07
CA CYS A 205 8.80 -3.74 19.30
C CYS A 205 10.21 -3.97 19.88
N ALA A 206 10.38 -4.92 20.81
CA ALA A 206 11.69 -5.28 21.34
C ALA A 206 12.61 -5.84 20.24
N ALA A 207 12.08 -6.72 19.38
CA ALA A 207 12.83 -7.28 18.26
C ALA A 207 13.23 -6.21 17.23
N MET A 208 12.33 -5.32 16.87
CA MET A 208 12.59 -4.22 15.93
C MET A 208 13.60 -3.20 16.47
N GLY A 209 13.64 -2.97 17.80
CA GLY A 209 14.63 -2.10 18.46
C GLY A 209 15.99 -2.76 18.73
N SER A 210 16.15 -4.03 18.36
CA SER A 210 17.37 -4.80 18.59
C SER A 210 18.35 -4.68 17.41
N PRO A 211 19.64 -5.07 17.60
CA PRO A 211 20.63 -5.08 16.51
C PRO A 211 20.44 -6.24 15.53
N HIS A 212 19.33 -6.98 15.58
CA HIS A 212 19.12 -8.18 14.78
C HIS A 212 18.49 -7.91 13.40
N ASP A 213 18.31 -6.65 13.01
CA ASP A 213 17.86 -6.21 11.67
C ASP A 213 16.61 -6.98 11.18
N VAL A 214 15.56 -6.92 11.97
CA VAL A 214 14.27 -7.55 11.69
C VAL A 214 13.62 -6.82 10.50
N SER A 215 13.34 -7.54 9.41
CA SER A 215 12.80 -6.95 8.18
C SER A 215 11.27 -6.96 8.10
N GLY A 216 10.59 -7.65 9.01
CA GLY A 216 9.14 -7.70 9.12
C GLY A 216 8.72 -8.23 10.48
N ALA A 217 7.65 -7.66 11.05
CA ALA A 217 7.11 -8.06 12.34
C ALA A 217 5.57 -8.00 12.29
N ALA A 218 4.92 -9.17 12.40
CA ALA A 218 3.47 -9.31 12.31
C ALA A 218 2.94 -10.24 13.40
N HIS A 219 1.71 -9.99 13.84
CA HIS A 219 0.98 -10.90 14.73
C HIS A 219 -0.34 -11.28 14.07
N VAL A 220 -0.42 -12.54 13.68
CA VAL A 220 -1.64 -13.17 13.15
C VAL A 220 -2.22 -14.10 14.21
N PRO A 221 -3.49 -14.54 14.13
CA PRO A 221 -4.10 -15.36 15.18
C PRO A 221 -3.20 -16.50 15.64
N GLY A 222 -2.79 -16.45 16.93
CA GLY A 222 -1.97 -17.46 17.60
C GLY A 222 -0.46 -17.43 17.29
N ARG A 223 0.02 -16.59 16.38
CA ARG A 223 1.42 -16.57 15.94
C ARG A 223 1.95 -15.15 15.81
N THR A 224 3.04 -14.85 16.52
CA THR A 224 3.83 -13.60 16.32
C THR A 224 5.06 -13.95 15.50
N ALA A 225 5.24 -13.30 14.36
CA ALA A 225 6.26 -13.62 13.37
C ALA A 225 7.28 -12.50 13.23
N LEU A 226 8.56 -12.84 13.24
CA LEU A 226 9.69 -11.95 13.06
C LEU A 226 10.56 -12.45 11.91
N ARG A 227 10.70 -11.64 10.86
CA ARG A 227 11.45 -12.00 9.64
C ARG A 227 12.88 -11.52 9.69
N ILE A 228 13.81 -12.43 9.41
CA ILE A 228 15.24 -12.16 9.23
C ILE A 228 15.64 -12.55 7.81
N GLU A 229 16.40 -11.68 7.15
CA GLU A 229 16.80 -11.86 5.76
C GLU A 229 18.30 -11.58 5.56
N GLY A 230 18.92 -12.24 4.59
CA GLY A 230 20.32 -12.03 4.21
C GLY A 230 21.04 -13.34 3.90
N VAL A 231 22.36 -13.37 4.11
CA VAL A 231 23.18 -14.56 3.91
C VAL A 231 23.13 -15.51 5.11
N ALA A 232 23.25 -16.82 4.87
CA ALA A 232 23.02 -17.86 5.87
C ALA A 232 23.71 -17.63 7.23
N PRO A 233 25.03 -17.40 7.33
CA PRO A 233 25.69 -17.24 8.63
C PRO A 233 25.17 -16.05 9.44
N SER A 234 24.84 -14.95 8.76
CA SER A 234 24.27 -13.75 9.39
C SER A 234 22.83 -13.99 9.88
N VAL A 235 22.03 -14.68 9.09
CA VAL A 235 20.64 -15.03 9.46
C VAL A 235 20.63 -15.93 10.70
N GLU A 236 21.46 -16.97 10.74
CA GLU A 236 21.57 -17.89 11.87
C GLU A 236 21.97 -17.18 13.17
N ALA A 237 23.03 -16.32 13.11
CA ALA A 237 23.48 -15.56 14.27
C ALA A 237 22.40 -14.63 14.83
N ARG A 238 21.66 -13.94 13.94
CA ARG A 238 20.57 -13.03 14.32
C ARG A 238 19.37 -13.77 14.87
N LEU A 239 19.01 -14.93 14.32
CA LEU A 239 17.95 -15.77 14.85
C LEU A 239 18.28 -16.27 16.26
N LYS A 240 19.53 -16.69 16.51
CA LYS A 240 19.99 -17.06 17.83
C LYS A 240 19.84 -15.91 18.83
N GLY A 241 20.34 -14.70 18.48
CA GLY A 241 20.21 -13.54 19.34
C GLY A 241 18.76 -13.12 19.59
N LEU A 242 17.84 -13.26 18.60
CA LEU A 242 16.42 -13.02 18.81
C LEU A 242 15.79 -14.03 19.79
N ARG A 243 16.15 -15.31 19.71
CA ARG A 243 15.68 -16.33 20.67
C ARG A 243 16.11 -15.99 22.09
N GLU A 244 17.36 -15.56 22.28
CA GLU A 244 17.90 -15.15 23.58
C GLU A 244 17.16 -13.88 24.09
N LEU A 245 16.99 -12.86 23.24
CA LEU A 245 16.27 -11.61 23.57
C LEU A 245 14.82 -11.89 24.03
N LEU A 246 14.15 -12.80 23.36
CA LEU A 246 12.72 -13.03 23.53
C LEU A 246 12.40 -14.23 24.47
N ALA A 247 13.41 -14.88 25.04
CA ALA A 247 13.25 -15.99 25.96
C ALA A 247 12.35 -15.64 27.17
N ALA A 248 12.46 -14.40 27.67
CA ALA A 248 11.66 -13.91 28.78
C ALA A 248 10.15 -13.78 28.46
N SER A 249 9.73 -13.89 27.20
CA SER A 249 8.32 -13.91 26.82
C SER A 249 7.59 -15.20 27.28
N GLY A 250 8.34 -16.28 27.54
CA GLY A 250 7.80 -17.58 27.87
C GLY A 250 7.07 -18.30 26.72
N ALA A 251 7.01 -17.69 25.54
CA ALA A 251 6.36 -18.28 24.38
C ALA A 251 7.15 -19.47 23.80
N ALA A 252 6.45 -20.50 23.35
CA ALA A 252 7.07 -21.52 22.52
C ALA A 252 7.54 -20.89 21.19
N MET A 253 8.74 -21.29 20.74
CA MET A 253 9.36 -20.71 19.55
C MET A 253 9.57 -21.77 18.49
N GLU A 254 9.08 -21.47 17.29
CA GLU A 254 9.28 -22.26 16.08
C GLU A 254 10.01 -21.44 15.03
N GLU A 255 10.49 -22.09 13.97
CA GLU A 255 11.20 -21.43 12.89
C GLU A 255 10.69 -21.92 11.55
N LEU A 256 10.38 -20.97 10.65
CA LEU A 256 10.06 -21.28 9.27
C LEU A 256 11.30 -21.20 8.39
N GLY A 257 11.47 -22.20 7.53
CA GLY A 257 12.46 -22.22 6.48
C GLY A 257 12.19 -21.18 5.39
N THR A 258 13.12 -21.00 4.46
CA THR A 258 13.06 -19.92 3.45
C THR A 258 11.78 -19.97 2.64
N LEU A 259 11.35 -21.12 2.15
CA LEU A 259 10.15 -21.25 1.31
C LEU A 259 8.87 -20.96 2.12
N GLU A 260 8.75 -21.56 3.29
CA GLU A 260 7.61 -21.38 4.20
C GLU A 260 7.52 -19.92 4.67
N SER A 261 8.67 -19.33 5.02
CA SER A 261 8.76 -17.92 5.41
C SER A 261 8.28 -16.99 4.29
N ARG A 262 8.75 -17.18 3.06
CA ARG A 262 8.32 -16.37 1.90
C ARG A 262 6.81 -16.52 1.65
N THR A 263 6.27 -17.70 1.80
CA THR A 263 4.82 -17.96 1.67
C THR A 263 4.03 -17.23 2.77
N PHE A 264 4.45 -17.38 4.02
CA PHE A 264 3.81 -16.71 5.16
C PHE A 264 3.78 -15.18 4.98
N TRP A 265 4.91 -14.57 4.60
CA TRP A 265 4.97 -13.11 4.43
C TRP A 265 4.21 -12.61 3.20
N ARG A 266 4.05 -13.43 2.17
CA ARG A 266 3.13 -13.13 1.06
C ARG A 266 1.68 -13.11 1.54
N GLU A 267 1.28 -14.07 2.36
CA GLU A 267 -0.06 -14.10 2.95
C GLU A 267 -0.32 -12.85 3.82
N VAL A 268 0.64 -12.47 4.68
CA VAL A 268 0.55 -11.22 5.48
C VAL A 268 0.45 -9.99 4.58
N ARG A 269 1.31 -9.90 3.57
CA ARG A 269 1.32 -8.82 2.58
C ARG A 269 -0.04 -8.63 1.90
N ASP A 270 -0.67 -9.73 1.51
CA ASP A 270 -1.91 -9.76 0.71
C ASP A 270 -3.17 -9.84 1.59
N VAL A 271 -3.00 -9.63 2.92
CA VAL A 271 -4.10 -9.57 3.92
C VAL A 271 -4.86 -10.91 4.06
N ALA A 272 -4.28 -12.02 3.62
CA ALA A 272 -4.89 -13.34 3.68
C ALA A 272 -5.17 -13.87 5.11
N PRO A 273 -4.44 -13.48 6.20
CA PRO A 273 -4.80 -13.88 7.55
C PRO A 273 -6.18 -13.40 8.00
N LEU A 274 -6.72 -12.35 7.38
CA LEU A 274 -8.06 -11.84 7.66
C LEU A 274 -9.08 -12.64 6.84
N LYS A 275 -9.53 -13.78 7.40
CA LYS A 275 -10.51 -14.67 6.75
C LYS A 275 -11.92 -14.13 6.91
N VAL A 276 -12.36 -13.33 5.94
CA VAL A 276 -13.61 -12.57 6.07
C VAL A 276 -14.67 -12.96 5.06
N ALA A 277 -15.93 -12.92 5.47
CA ALA A 277 -17.09 -13.06 4.59
C ALA A 277 -17.06 -12.01 3.46
N LYS A 278 -17.71 -12.29 2.32
CA LYS A 278 -17.71 -11.40 1.15
C LYS A 278 -18.27 -10.00 1.44
N ASP A 279 -19.19 -9.89 2.37
CA ASP A 279 -19.90 -8.66 2.76
C ASP A 279 -19.26 -7.97 3.98
N ALA A 280 -18.23 -8.54 4.58
CA ALA A 280 -17.57 -7.95 5.73
C ALA A 280 -16.94 -6.58 5.40
N ILE A 281 -17.01 -5.68 6.35
CA ILE A 281 -16.38 -4.36 6.31
C ILE A 281 -14.91 -4.53 6.69
N VAL A 282 -13.99 -3.97 5.89
CA VAL A 282 -12.55 -4.05 6.20
C VAL A 282 -11.97 -2.65 6.35
N TRP A 283 -11.31 -2.45 7.48
CA TRP A 283 -10.56 -1.25 7.82
C TRP A 283 -9.06 -1.51 7.85
N ARG A 284 -8.32 -0.51 7.41
CA ARG A 284 -6.87 -0.42 7.57
C ARG A 284 -6.55 0.73 8.52
N ILE A 285 -6.03 0.41 9.70
CA ILE A 285 -5.72 1.39 10.75
C ILE A 285 -4.20 1.51 10.85
N SER A 286 -3.68 2.72 10.74
CA SER A 286 -2.29 3.03 11.02
C SER A 286 -2.22 3.84 12.32
N CYS A 287 -1.34 3.43 13.23
CA CYS A 287 -1.20 4.03 14.55
C CYS A 287 0.24 3.90 15.07
N PRO A 288 0.62 4.54 16.18
CA PRO A 288 1.85 4.18 16.88
C PRO A 288 1.81 2.69 17.28
N PRO A 289 2.88 1.92 17.10
CA PRO A 289 2.87 0.47 17.27
C PRO A 289 2.30 0.00 18.63
N THR A 290 2.69 0.63 19.71
CA THR A 290 2.26 0.29 21.07
C THR A 290 0.78 0.57 21.35
N GLU A 291 0.12 1.40 20.53
CA GLU A 291 -1.30 1.71 20.67
C GLU A 291 -2.24 0.70 19.96
N GLY A 292 -1.71 -0.09 19.03
CA GLY A 292 -2.50 -1.06 18.26
C GLY A 292 -3.38 -1.94 19.14
N PRO A 293 -2.85 -2.63 20.16
CA PRO A 293 -3.65 -3.48 21.04
C PRO A 293 -4.75 -2.75 21.80
N ALA A 294 -4.46 -1.55 22.28
CA ALA A 294 -5.44 -0.72 23.01
C ALA A 294 -6.57 -0.26 22.09
N ILE A 295 -6.27 0.12 20.83
CA ILE A 295 -7.25 0.47 19.81
C ILE A 295 -8.18 -0.72 19.54
N VAL A 296 -7.60 -1.89 19.27
CA VAL A 296 -8.39 -3.11 18.99
C VAL A 296 -9.25 -3.50 20.21
N ALA A 297 -8.71 -3.43 21.42
CA ALA A 297 -9.48 -3.71 22.64
C ALA A 297 -10.67 -2.74 22.81
N ARG A 298 -10.52 -1.45 22.49
CA ARG A 298 -11.61 -0.47 22.50
C ARG A 298 -12.69 -0.82 21.47
N ILE A 299 -12.31 -1.24 20.27
CA ILE A 299 -13.25 -1.67 19.22
C ILE A 299 -13.98 -2.95 19.66
N LYS A 300 -13.25 -3.96 20.10
CA LYS A 300 -13.82 -5.26 20.48
C LYS A 300 -14.81 -5.18 21.67
N ARG A 301 -14.64 -4.22 22.57
CA ARG A 301 -15.65 -3.99 23.63
C ARG A 301 -17.03 -3.61 23.08
N GLN A 302 -17.09 -2.92 21.94
CA GLN A 302 -18.33 -2.51 21.28
C GLN A 302 -18.73 -3.45 20.14
N ARG A 303 -17.76 -4.14 19.57
CA ARG A 303 -17.91 -5.05 18.42
C ARG A 303 -17.14 -6.36 18.69
N PRO A 304 -17.66 -7.25 19.56
CA PRO A 304 -16.95 -8.49 19.96
C PRO A 304 -16.61 -9.42 18.79
N ALA A 305 -17.36 -9.36 17.69
CA ALA A 305 -17.14 -10.16 16.48
C ALA A 305 -16.05 -9.58 15.56
N ALA A 306 -15.33 -8.54 15.98
CA ALA A 306 -14.24 -7.97 15.21
C ALA A 306 -13.07 -8.96 15.07
N GLU A 307 -12.66 -9.23 13.84
CA GLU A 307 -11.44 -9.99 13.53
C GLU A 307 -10.31 -9.03 13.16
N HIS A 308 -9.06 -9.39 13.47
CA HIS A 308 -7.93 -8.53 13.18
C HIS A 308 -6.60 -9.29 13.14
N PHE A 309 -5.61 -8.65 12.56
CA PHE A 309 -4.21 -8.99 12.73
C PHE A 309 -3.35 -7.72 12.67
N TYR A 310 -2.12 -7.82 13.15
CA TYR A 310 -1.15 -6.72 13.16
C TYR A 310 -0.03 -6.98 12.18
N ASP A 311 0.38 -5.91 11.49
CA ASP A 311 1.63 -5.80 10.76
C ASP A 311 2.40 -4.57 11.26
N TRP A 312 3.59 -4.33 10.74
CA TRP A 312 4.44 -3.20 11.09
C TRP A 312 4.65 -3.06 12.59
N SER A 313 4.91 -4.19 13.26
CA SER A 313 5.16 -4.23 14.72
C SER A 313 3.99 -3.71 15.58
N GLY A 314 2.75 -3.80 15.07
CA GLY A 314 1.56 -3.25 15.72
C GLY A 314 1.11 -1.89 15.16
N GLY A 315 1.94 -1.26 14.31
CA GLY A 315 1.63 0.04 13.71
C GLY A 315 0.65 0.00 12.55
N LEU A 316 0.36 -1.17 12.03
CA LEU A 316 -0.71 -1.43 11.07
C LEU A 316 -1.65 -2.49 11.63
N VAL A 317 -2.93 -2.15 11.74
CA VAL A 317 -3.98 -3.09 12.10
C VAL A 317 -4.90 -3.27 10.89
N TRP A 318 -5.03 -4.50 10.45
CA TRP A 318 -6.10 -4.91 9.55
C TRP A 318 -7.26 -5.42 10.39
N LEU A 319 -8.42 -4.81 10.22
CA LEU A 319 -9.61 -5.07 11.03
C LEU A 319 -10.79 -5.40 10.12
N ALA A 320 -11.49 -6.49 10.44
CA ALA A 320 -12.76 -6.82 9.81
C ALA A 320 -13.91 -6.78 10.81
N LEU A 321 -15.03 -6.27 10.34
CA LEU A 321 -16.29 -6.16 11.07
C LEU A 321 -17.41 -6.81 10.26
N PRO A 322 -18.47 -7.32 10.89
CA PRO A 322 -19.67 -7.70 10.21
C PRO A 322 -20.25 -6.56 9.37
N ALA A 323 -21.05 -6.89 8.36
CA ALA A 323 -21.70 -5.89 7.53
C ALA A 323 -22.57 -4.94 8.38
N SER A 324 -22.43 -3.63 8.14
CA SER A 324 -23.21 -2.57 8.78
C SER A 324 -23.45 -1.42 7.80
N ALA A 325 -24.53 -0.64 8.01
CA ALA A 325 -24.91 0.43 7.11
C ALA A 325 -23.97 1.66 7.16
N ASP A 326 -23.22 1.81 8.24
CA ASP A 326 -22.32 2.92 8.50
C ASP A 326 -20.85 2.49 8.64
N ALA A 327 -20.55 1.24 8.32
CA ALA A 327 -19.22 0.64 8.48
C ALA A 327 -18.64 0.77 9.91
N ASP A 328 -19.45 1.05 10.91
CA ASP A 328 -19.02 1.34 12.29
C ASP A 328 -17.96 2.45 12.38
N HIS A 329 -17.98 3.41 11.45
CA HIS A 329 -16.90 4.39 11.29
C HIS A 329 -16.66 5.25 12.54
N VAL A 330 -17.70 5.53 13.30
CA VAL A 330 -17.60 6.30 14.56
C VAL A 330 -16.87 5.47 15.62
N VAL A 331 -17.20 4.20 15.75
CA VAL A 331 -16.56 3.26 16.69
C VAL A 331 -15.06 3.09 16.35
N VAL A 332 -14.76 2.82 15.07
CA VAL A 332 -13.38 2.57 14.62
C VAL A 332 -12.51 3.83 14.82
N ARG A 333 -12.98 4.99 14.38
CA ARG A 333 -12.22 6.24 14.48
C ARG A 333 -12.15 6.77 15.90
N GLY A 334 -13.24 6.64 16.65
CA GLY A 334 -13.26 6.99 18.08
C GLY A 334 -12.30 6.15 18.91
N ALA A 335 -12.07 4.89 18.51
CA ALA A 335 -11.08 4.04 19.17
C ALA A 335 -9.63 4.50 18.98
N ILE A 336 -9.30 5.21 17.90
CA ILE A 336 -7.97 5.79 17.68
C ILE A 336 -7.73 6.96 18.69
N GLY A 337 -8.77 7.78 18.90
CA GLY A 337 -8.70 8.88 19.88
C GLY A 337 -7.58 9.89 19.57
N MET A 338 -6.93 10.41 20.63
CA MET A 338 -5.85 11.39 20.53
C MET A 338 -4.44 10.79 20.45
N THR A 339 -4.32 9.47 20.42
CA THR A 339 -3.01 8.79 20.40
C THR A 339 -2.26 8.94 19.07
N GLY A 340 -2.92 9.53 18.08
CA GLY A 340 -2.41 9.68 16.72
C GLY A 340 -2.71 8.43 15.87
N GLY A 341 -2.85 8.65 14.58
CA GLY A 341 -3.17 7.58 13.62
C GLY A 341 -4.35 7.92 12.72
N HIS A 342 -4.66 6.99 11.84
CA HIS A 342 -5.78 7.16 10.89
C HIS A 342 -6.36 5.81 10.49
N ALA A 343 -7.65 5.79 10.15
CA ALA A 343 -8.34 4.62 9.63
C ALA A 343 -8.88 4.90 8.22
N THR A 344 -8.60 3.97 7.31
CA THR A 344 -9.12 3.98 5.94
C THR A 344 -10.07 2.81 5.75
N LEU A 345 -11.26 3.06 5.21
CA LEU A 345 -12.21 2.02 4.84
C LEU A 345 -11.76 1.37 3.52
N VAL A 346 -11.33 0.12 3.60
CA VAL A 346 -10.76 -0.61 2.46
C VAL A 346 -11.83 -1.37 1.69
N ARG A 347 -12.75 -2.03 2.40
CA ARG A 347 -13.83 -2.79 1.78
C ARG A 347 -15.15 -2.52 2.49
N ALA A 348 -16.12 -2.10 1.73
CA ALA A 348 -17.54 -1.97 2.11
C ALA A 348 -18.39 -1.92 0.85
N PRO A 349 -19.72 -2.19 0.95
CA PRO A 349 -20.66 -1.93 -0.13
C PRO A 349 -20.56 -0.49 -0.65
N GLU A 350 -20.86 -0.27 -1.92
CA GLU A 350 -20.79 1.05 -2.53
C GLU A 350 -21.68 2.07 -1.81
N SER A 351 -22.89 1.68 -1.45
CA SER A 351 -23.84 2.53 -0.68
C SER A 351 -23.22 3.04 0.64
N VAL A 352 -22.49 2.19 1.34
CA VAL A 352 -21.79 2.57 2.57
C VAL A 352 -20.62 3.54 2.28
N ARG A 353 -19.84 3.29 1.23
CA ARG A 353 -18.70 4.16 0.85
C ARG A 353 -19.14 5.53 0.32
N VAL A 354 -20.38 5.65 -0.13
CA VAL A 354 -21.01 6.96 -0.45
C VAL A 354 -21.42 7.68 0.82
N ALA A 355 -22.00 6.95 1.79
CA ALA A 355 -22.60 7.54 2.99
C ALA A 355 -21.57 7.96 4.05
N VAL A 356 -20.41 7.27 4.13
CA VAL A 356 -19.39 7.54 5.18
C VAL A 356 -18.08 8.00 4.58
N PRO A 357 -17.29 8.82 5.30
CA PRO A 357 -15.93 9.16 4.85
C PRO A 357 -15.08 7.89 4.74
N VAL A 358 -14.52 7.63 3.56
CA VAL A 358 -13.63 6.47 3.33
C VAL A 358 -12.26 6.70 3.96
N PHE A 359 -11.70 7.89 3.74
CA PHE A 359 -10.45 8.31 4.37
C PHE A 359 -10.69 8.93 5.74
N HIS A 360 -9.65 8.95 6.56
CA HIS A 360 -9.73 9.60 7.87
C HIS A 360 -9.93 11.12 7.69
N PRO A 361 -10.94 11.72 8.34
CA PRO A 361 -11.15 13.16 8.25
C PRO A 361 -9.91 13.96 8.68
N GLN A 362 -9.53 14.91 7.87
CA GLN A 362 -8.38 15.77 8.14
C GLN A 362 -8.79 17.05 8.87
N SER A 363 -7.82 17.68 9.55
CA SER A 363 -8.03 19.01 10.11
C SER A 363 -8.31 20.04 9.00
N PRO A 364 -9.06 21.12 9.28
CA PRO A 364 -9.36 22.15 8.27
C PRO A 364 -8.11 22.70 7.58
N ALA A 365 -7.00 22.86 8.31
CA ALA A 365 -5.74 23.37 7.76
C ALA A 365 -5.11 22.39 6.73
N LEU A 366 -5.11 21.08 7.05
CA LEU A 366 -4.62 20.06 6.12
C LEU A 366 -5.52 19.90 4.91
N SER A 367 -6.85 19.95 5.11
CA SER A 367 -7.81 19.91 4.00
C SER A 367 -7.62 21.09 3.04
N ALA A 368 -7.42 22.30 3.58
CA ALA A 368 -7.15 23.50 2.76
C ALA A 368 -5.82 23.39 2.00
N LEU A 369 -4.78 22.82 2.61
CA LEU A 369 -3.50 22.55 1.94
C LEU A 369 -3.67 21.53 0.81
N ALA A 370 -4.36 20.41 1.07
CA ALA A 370 -4.65 19.39 0.07
C ALA A 370 -5.44 19.96 -1.12
N ALA A 371 -6.44 20.81 -0.85
CA ALA A 371 -7.22 21.49 -1.89
C ALA A 371 -6.33 22.39 -2.76
N ARG A 372 -5.42 23.18 -2.18
CA ARG A 372 -4.47 24.00 -2.95
C ARG A 372 -3.52 23.18 -3.81
N VAL A 373 -3.04 22.04 -3.28
CA VAL A 373 -2.23 21.09 -4.06
C VAL A 373 -3.03 20.56 -5.23
N LYS A 374 -4.27 20.11 -5.00
CA LYS A 374 -5.17 19.65 -6.08
C LYS A 374 -5.37 20.73 -7.14
N GLU A 375 -5.69 21.96 -6.75
CA GLU A 375 -5.89 23.11 -7.66
C GLU A 375 -4.63 23.42 -8.47
N SER A 376 -3.44 23.26 -7.89
CA SER A 376 -2.19 23.52 -8.60
C SER A 376 -1.90 22.50 -9.69
N PHE A 377 -2.33 21.23 -9.53
CA PHE A 377 -2.14 20.17 -10.52
C PHE A 377 -3.33 20.02 -11.46
N ASP A 378 -4.54 20.08 -10.93
CA ASP A 378 -5.78 19.82 -11.66
C ASP A 378 -6.88 20.82 -11.27
N PRO A 379 -6.77 22.08 -11.77
CA PRO A 379 -7.66 23.18 -11.38
C PRO A 379 -9.12 22.99 -11.82
N LYS A 380 -9.37 22.16 -12.83
CA LYS A 380 -10.72 21.86 -13.32
C LYS A 380 -11.33 20.61 -12.71
N GLY A 381 -10.56 19.84 -11.90
CA GLY A 381 -11.04 18.63 -11.28
C GLY A 381 -11.34 17.51 -12.27
N LEU A 382 -10.53 17.39 -13.33
CA LEU A 382 -10.72 16.39 -14.40
C LEU A 382 -10.51 14.98 -13.90
N PHE A 383 -9.50 14.74 -13.03
CA PHE A 383 -9.03 13.42 -12.68
C PHE A 383 -9.67 12.89 -11.40
N ASN A 384 -10.33 11.74 -11.49
CA ASN A 384 -10.88 11.00 -10.36
C ASN A 384 -11.61 11.89 -9.35
N PRO A 385 -12.57 12.76 -9.76
CA PRO A 385 -13.23 13.73 -8.89
C PRO A 385 -13.95 13.02 -7.74
N GLY A 386 -13.75 13.53 -6.52
CA GLY A 386 -14.40 13.00 -5.33
C GLY A 386 -13.82 11.70 -4.76
N ARG A 387 -12.77 11.12 -5.36
CA ARG A 387 -12.19 9.86 -4.89
C ARG A 387 -11.60 9.94 -3.48
N MET A 388 -11.03 11.08 -3.13
CA MET A 388 -10.37 11.30 -1.84
C MET A 388 -11.16 12.20 -0.88
N SER A 389 -12.19 12.88 -1.37
CA SER A 389 -12.95 13.88 -0.60
C SER A 389 -14.33 13.39 -0.18
#